data_13519db34c28cedb4f1c66011e59a09c
#
_entry.id   13519db34c28cedb4f1c66011e59a09c
#
_cell.length_a   1.000
_cell.length_b   1.000
_cell.length_c   1.000
_cell.angle_alpha   90.00
_cell.angle_beta   90.00
_cell.angle_gamma   90.00
#
_symmetry.space_group_name_H-M   'P 1'
#
loop_
_entity.id
_entity.type
_entity.pdbx_description
1 polymer ?
#
loop_
_entity_poly.entity_id
_entity_poly.type
_entity_poly.pdbx_seq_one_letter_code
_entity_poly.pdbx_strand_id
1 'polypeptide(L)'
;SGTPQTEVEVVVNLDNTDAIVALELNIPLGEYLSYVNGSATLATTRSNGHQLSAAQVGQDLRIYIYSLGLNAIPSNTGELLTFRLLLGNEPADYTLTPTVVLSNAQGTSIAGSVQAGSVTIQAPKLQIVNSQIDYGHIPIRATYTKNLQLKNVGNLPLTIENITTTDPLFVPKQTTLTIEA
;
A
#
# COMPACT_ATOMS: atom_id res chain seq x y z
N SER A 1 5.90 -5.62 -0.66
CA SER A 1 6.46 -4.30 -0.30
C SER A 1 7.06 -3.61 -1.51
N GLY A 2 7.06 -2.30 -1.51
CA GLY A 2 7.68 -1.49 -2.56
C GLY A 2 7.94 -0.05 -2.09
N THR A 3 8.56 0.74 -2.95
CA THR A 3 8.80 2.17 -2.71
C THR A 3 7.64 3.01 -3.24
N PRO A 4 7.50 4.28 -2.81
CA PRO A 4 6.50 5.20 -3.37
C PRO A 4 6.51 5.24 -4.90
N GLN A 5 5.32 5.34 -5.48
CA GLN A 5 5.08 5.44 -6.94
C GLN A 5 5.56 4.22 -7.75
N THR A 6 5.78 3.07 -7.11
CA THR A 6 6.02 1.80 -7.78
C THR A 6 4.78 0.90 -7.74
N GLU A 7 4.72 -0.06 -8.65
CA GLU A 7 3.68 -1.07 -8.67
C GLU A 7 4.14 -2.33 -7.92
N VAL A 8 3.21 -2.94 -7.18
CA VAL A 8 3.42 -4.24 -6.53
C VAL A 8 2.33 -5.20 -6.99
N GLU A 9 2.73 -6.45 -7.18
CA GLU A 9 1.80 -7.53 -7.49
C GLU A 9 1.19 -8.09 -6.19
N VAL A 10 -0.12 -8.31 -6.23
CA VAL A 10 -0.89 -8.96 -5.17
C VAL A 10 -1.43 -10.26 -5.72
N VAL A 11 -1.20 -11.35 -4.98
CA VAL A 11 -1.71 -12.67 -5.29
C VAL A 11 -2.88 -12.98 -4.38
N VAL A 12 -4.01 -13.37 -4.96
CA VAL A 12 -5.17 -13.88 -4.21
C VAL A 12 -5.20 -15.39 -4.35
N ASN A 13 -5.10 -16.08 -3.23
CA ASN A 13 -5.22 -17.53 -3.16
C ASN A 13 -6.66 -17.92 -2.79
N LEU A 14 -7.12 -19.03 -3.32
CA LEU A 14 -8.39 -19.65 -2.97
C LEU A 14 -8.15 -21.13 -2.61
N ASP A 15 -8.63 -21.51 -1.45
CA ASP A 15 -8.76 -22.92 -1.07
C ASP A 15 -10.25 -23.28 -1.11
N ASN A 16 -10.64 -24.14 -2.06
CA ASN A 16 -12.02 -24.57 -2.21
C ASN A 16 -12.15 -26.05 -2.51
N THR A 17 -13.09 -26.68 -1.84
CA THR A 17 -13.63 -28.01 -2.16
C THR A 17 -15.03 -27.91 -2.77
N ASP A 18 -15.75 -26.83 -2.48
CA ASP A 18 -17.09 -26.57 -2.98
C ASP A 18 -17.09 -26.11 -4.43
N ALA A 19 -18.17 -26.39 -5.11
CA ALA A 19 -18.39 -25.98 -6.51
C ALA A 19 -18.80 -24.51 -6.60
N ILE A 20 -17.80 -23.61 -6.56
CA ILE A 20 -17.99 -22.16 -6.70
C ILE A 20 -18.12 -21.79 -8.18
N VAL A 21 -19.22 -21.19 -8.58
CA VAL A 21 -19.48 -20.73 -9.95
C VAL A 21 -19.28 -19.23 -10.11
N ALA A 22 -19.55 -18.47 -9.08
CA ALA A 22 -19.28 -17.03 -9.08
C ALA A 22 -18.73 -16.58 -7.74
N LEU A 23 -17.87 -15.55 -7.81
CA LEU A 23 -17.20 -14.93 -6.67
C LEU A 23 -17.21 -13.41 -6.87
N GLU A 24 -17.59 -12.69 -5.83
CA GLU A 24 -17.37 -11.27 -5.69
C GLU A 24 -16.37 -11.05 -4.56
N LEU A 25 -15.31 -10.32 -4.85
CA LEU A 25 -14.29 -9.92 -3.88
C LEU A 25 -14.26 -8.40 -3.82
N ASN A 26 -14.44 -7.83 -2.64
CA ASN A 26 -14.29 -6.41 -2.39
C ASN A 26 -13.10 -6.19 -1.46
N ILE A 27 -12.14 -5.38 -1.91
CA ILE A 27 -10.88 -5.10 -1.20
C ILE A 27 -10.79 -3.59 -0.95
N PRO A 28 -10.98 -3.12 0.29
CA PRO A 28 -10.71 -1.74 0.64
C PRO A 28 -9.23 -1.41 0.47
N LEU A 29 -8.90 -0.46 -0.40
CA LEU A 29 -7.51 -0.04 -0.68
C LEU A 29 -7.08 1.14 0.18
N GLY A 30 -8.04 1.92 0.71
CA GLY A 30 -7.76 3.14 1.43
C GLY A 30 -7.24 4.26 0.51
N GLU A 31 -6.52 5.22 1.09
CA GLU A 31 -6.11 6.45 0.40
C GLU A 31 -4.80 6.31 -0.39
N TYR A 32 -3.92 5.40 0.05
CA TYR A 32 -2.53 5.34 -0.45
C TYR A 32 -2.25 4.15 -1.38
N LEU A 33 -3.27 3.37 -1.72
CA LEU A 33 -3.15 2.27 -2.67
C LEU A 33 -4.15 2.47 -3.80
N SER A 34 -3.72 2.26 -5.03
CA SER A 34 -4.59 2.39 -6.20
C SER A 34 -4.47 1.15 -7.09
N TYR A 35 -5.59 0.68 -7.59
CA TYR A 35 -5.60 -0.44 -8.53
C TYR A 35 -5.04 -0.01 -9.89
N VAL A 36 -4.11 -0.78 -10.43
CA VAL A 36 -3.62 -0.59 -11.80
C VAL A 36 -4.64 -1.21 -12.75
N ASN A 37 -5.39 -0.36 -13.42
CA ASN A 37 -6.50 -0.79 -14.28
C ASN A 37 -6.05 -1.79 -15.34
N GLY A 38 -6.82 -2.88 -15.49
CA GLY A 38 -6.53 -3.95 -16.45
C GLY A 38 -5.40 -4.90 -16.02
N SER A 39 -4.85 -4.77 -14.82
CA SER A 39 -3.78 -5.65 -14.34
C SER A 39 -4.26 -6.98 -13.76
N ALA A 40 -5.56 -7.10 -13.48
CA ALA A 40 -6.09 -8.34 -12.91
C ALA A 40 -6.12 -9.47 -13.93
N THR A 41 -5.57 -10.61 -13.54
CA THR A 41 -5.53 -11.84 -14.38
C THR A 41 -5.93 -13.05 -13.55
N LEU A 42 -6.74 -13.92 -14.15
CA LEU A 42 -7.17 -15.19 -13.53
C LEU A 42 -6.13 -16.27 -13.83
N ALA A 43 -5.77 -17.06 -12.82
CA ALA A 43 -4.88 -18.20 -12.99
C ALA A 43 -5.47 -19.19 -14.02
N THR A 44 -4.69 -19.59 -15.01
CA THR A 44 -5.15 -20.46 -16.10
C THR A 44 -5.67 -21.81 -15.60
N THR A 45 -5.10 -22.33 -14.53
CA THR A 45 -5.51 -23.58 -13.87
C THR A 45 -6.86 -23.47 -13.15
N ARG A 46 -7.35 -22.24 -12.90
CA ARG A 46 -8.58 -21.93 -12.19
C ARG A 46 -9.65 -21.29 -13.08
N SER A 47 -9.30 -20.96 -14.33
CA SER A 47 -10.20 -20.19 -15.20
C SER A 47 -11.44 -20.98 -15.67
N ASN A 48 -11.31 -22.23 -16.08
CA ASN A 48 -12.40 -23.13 -16.52
C ASN A 48 -13.58 -22.43 -17.24
N GLY A 49 -13.27 -21.45 -18.12
CA GLY A 49 -14.29 -20.65 -18.81
C GLY A 49 -14.90 -19.52 -17.98
N HIS A 50 -14.33 -19.20 -16.83
CA HIS A 50 -14.72 -18.02 -16.04
C HIS A 50 -14.24 -16.73 -16.70
N GLN A 51 -15.03 -15.69 -16.50
CA GLN A 51 -14.72 -14.32 -16.84
C GLN A 51 -14.31 -13.57 -15.60
N LEU A 52 -13.38 -12.61 -15.75
CA LEU A 52 -12.89 -11.73 -14.71
C LEU A 52 -13.24 -10.29 -15.05
N SER A 53 -13.80 -9.56 -14.11
CA SER A 53 -13.98 -8.12 -14.18
C SER A 53 -13.42 -7.50 -12.89
N ALA A 54 -12.57 -6.49 -13.00
CA ALA A 54 -11.99 -5.80 -11.87
C ALA A 54 -12.00 -4.30 -12.11
N ALA A 55 -12.48 -3.53 -11.14
CA ALA A 55 -12.52 -2.08 -11.19
C ALA A 55 -12.40 -1.47 -9.80
N GLN A 56 -11.68 -0.35 -9.69
CA GLN A 56 -11.68 0.46 -8.49
C GLN A 56 -12.89 1.41 -8.51
N VAL A 57 -13.67 1.40 -7.43
CA VAL A 57 -14.83 2.27 -7.22
C VAL A 57 -14.63 3.01 -5.89
N GLY A 58 -14.27 4.28 -5.97
CA GLY A 58 -13.82 5.02 -4.80
C GLY A 58 -12.53 4.46 -4.23
N GLN A 59 -12.56 4.02 -2.97
CA GLN A 59 -11.41 3.39 -2.29
C GLN A 59 -11.49 1.86 -2.26
N ASP A 60 -12.45 1.25 -2.96
CA ASP A 60 -12.64 -0.18 -2.99
C ASP A 60 -12.26 -0.75 -4.35
N LEU A 61 -11.47 -1.82 -4.37
CA LEU A 61 -11.28 -2.67 -5.55
C LEU A 61 -12.33 -3.77 -5.54
N ARG A 62 -13.20 -3.79 -6.55
CA ARG A 62 -14.22 -4.81 -6.76
C ARG A 62 -13.80 -5.74 -7.87
N ILE A 63 -13.79 -7.03 -7.57
CA ILE A 63 -13.41 -8.09 -8.49
C ILE A 63 -14.57 -9.08 -8.57
N TYR A 64 -15.02 -9.35 -9.79
CA TYR A 64 -16.06 -10.34 -10.10
C TYR A 64 -15.45 -11.45 -10.94
N ILE A 65 -15.65 -12.70 -10.52
CA ILE A 65 -15.32 -13.89 -11.28
C ILE A 65 -16.60 -14.68 -11.44
N TYR A 66 -16.99 -15.00 -12.67
CA TYR A 66 -18.24 -15.70 -12.95
C TYR A 66 -18.15 -16.54 -14.21
N SER A 67 -18.97 -17.60 -14.29
CA SER A 67 -19.10 -18.46 -15.46
C SER A 67 -20.51 -18.39 -16.03
N LEU A 68 -20.63 -17.96 -17.31
CA LEU A 68 -21.91 -17.99 -18.02
C LEU A 68 -22.39 -19.42 -18.31
N GLY A 69 -21.47 -20.37 -18.38
CA GLY A 69 -21.76 -21.79 -18.57
C GLY A 69 -22.02 -22.54 -17.27
N LEU A 70 -22.12 -21.82 -16.15
CA LEU A 70 -22.27 -22.42 -14.79
C LEU A 70 -21.18 -23.44 -14.42
N ASN A 71 -19.99 -23.29 -15.02
CA ASN A 71 -18.84 -24.12 -14.67
C ASN A 71 -18.36 -23.77 -13.27
N ALA A 72 -17.96 -24.75 -12.50
CA ALA A 72 -17.33 -24.52 -11.19
C ALA A 72 -15.84 -24.16 -11.37
N ILE A 73 -15.34 -23.28 -10.51
CA ILE A 73 -13.88 -23.09 -10.33
C ILE A 73 -13.30 -24.45 -9.89
N PRO A 74 -12.25 -24.96 -10.55
CA PRO A 74 -11.65 -26.24 -10.17
C PRO A 74 -11.24 -26.25 -8.70
N SER A 75 -11.63 -27.30 -7.98
CA SER A 75 -11.24 -27.49 -6.57
C SER A 75 -9.74 -27.61 -6.44
N ASN A 76 -9.14 -26.74 -5.66
CA ASN A 76 -7.70 -26.71 -5.40
C ASN A 76 -7.38 -25.72 -4.29
N THR A 77 -6.12 -25.76 -3.81
CA THR A 77 -5.51 -24.73 -2.98
C THR A 77 -4.45 -23.99 -3.80
N GLY A 78 -4.44 -22.69 -3.73
CA GLY A 78 -3.41 -21.85 -4.37
C GLY A 78 -3.97 -20.66 -5.13
N GLU A 79 -3.17 -20.15 -6.04
CA GLU A 79 -3.46 -18.92 -6.77
C GLU A 79 -4.78 -19.00 -7.55
N LEU A 80 -5.65 -18.02 -7.31
CA LEU A 80 -6.87 -17.78 -8.06
C LEU A 80 -6.67 -16.68 -9.08
N LEU A 81 -6.13 -15.55 -8.66
CA LEU A 81 -5.88 -14.40 -9.51
C LEU A 81 -4.70 -13.57 -8.99
N THR A 82 -4.13 -12.75 -9.86
CA THR A 82 -3.20 -11.69 -9.50
C THR A 82 -3.72 -10.34 -9.98
N PHE A 83 -3.28 -9.26 -9.34
CA PHE A 83 -3.48 -7.89 -9.79
C PHE A 83 -2.35 -6.99 -9.27
N ARG A 84 -2.23 -5.77 -9.79
CA ARG A 84 -1.22 -4.82 -9.35
C ARG A 84 -1.84 -3.62 -8.65
N LEU A 85 -1.14 -3.14 -7.63
CA LEU A 85 -1.42 -1.90 -6.93
C LEU A 85 -0.28 -0.91 -7.15
N LEU A 86 -0.63 0.31 -7.47
CA LEU A 86 0.28 1.46 -7.44
C LEU A 86 0.35 1.98 -5.99
N LEU A 87 1.56 2.15 -5.48
CA LEU A 87 1.83 2.62 -4.13
C LEU A 87 1.85 4.15 -4.07
N GLY A 88 1.18 4.72 -3.09
CA GLY A 88 1.19 6.15 -2.78
C GLY A 88 2.51 6.61 -2.14
N ASN A 89 2.49 7.80 -1.53
CA ASN A 89 3.69 8.44 -1.00
C ASN A 89 3.86 8.30 0.53
N GLU A 90 2.90 7.70 1.22
CA GLU A 90 2.94 7.60 2.67
C GLU A 90 3.56 6.28 3.13
N PRO A 91 4.77 6.27 3.72
CA PRO A 91 5.42 5.06 4.20
C PRO A 91 4.68 4.50 5.42
N ALA A 92 4.15 3.29 5.28
CA ALA A 92 3.46 2.54 6.33
C ALA A 92 3.16 1.11 5.87
N ASP A 93 2.66 0.30 6.80
CA ASP A 93 2.02 -0.98 6.54
C ASP A 93 0.51 -0.80 6.37
N TYR A 94 -0.01 -1.21 5.21
CA TYR A 94 -1.43 -1.14 4.87
C TYR A 94 -2.03 -2.54 4.91
N THR A 95 -3.01 -2.75 5.77
CA THR A 95 -3.74 -4.00 5.86
C THR A 95 -4.90 -4.00 4.87
N LEU A 96 -4.95 -5.01 4.01
CA LEU A 96 -6.05 -5.28 3.10
C LEU A 96 -7.01 -6.27 3.77
N THR A 97 -8.23 -5.82 4.10
CA THR A 97 -9.26 -6.64 4.73
C THR A 97 -10.40 -6.91 3.74
N PRO A 98 -10.25 -7.90 2.84
CA PRO A 98 -11.26 -8.17 1.83
C PRO A 98 -12.54 -8.75 2.44
N THR A 99 -13.64 -8.60 1.68
CA THR A 99 -14.87 -9.37 1.90
C THR A 99 -15.17 -10.19 0.66
N VAL A 100 -15.80 -11.36 0.83
CA VAL A 100 -16.11 -12.27 -0.26
C VAL A 100 -17.55 -12.73 -0.23
N VAL A 101 -18.17 -12.82 -1.41
CA VAL A 101 -19.44 -13.50 -1.63
C VAL A 101 -19.20 -14.60 -2.65
N LEU A 102 -19.59 -15.82 -2.31
CA LEU A 102 -19.42 -17.00 -3.15
C LEU A 102 -20.80 -17.59 -3.46
N SER A 103 -20.97 -18.08 -4.69
CA SER A 103 -22.21 -18.77 -5.06
C SER A 103 -21.98 -20.02 -5.92
N ASN A 104 -22.91 -20.98 -5.80
CA ASN A 104 -22.96 -22.18 -6.61
C ASN A 104 -23.82 -21.98 -7.88
N ALA A 105 -23.99 -23.03 -8.68
CA ALA A 105 -24.76 -23.02 -9.91
C ALA A 105 -26.27 -22.73 -9.73
N GLN A 106 -26.81 -22.92 -8.53
CA GLN A 106 -28.20 -22.61 -8.17
C GLN A 106 -28.37 -21.17 -7.68
N GLY A 107 -27.29 -20.35 -7.66
CA GLY A 107 -27.30 -19.00 -7.09
C GLY A 107 -27.35 -18.98 -5.55
N THR A 108 -27.15 -20.12 -4.90
CA THR A 108 -27.11 -20.19 -3.44
C THR A 108 -25.75 -19.74 -2.92
N SER A 109 -25.75 -18.91 -1.90
CA SER A 109 -24.52 -18.46 -1.25
C SER A 109 -23.80 -19.63 -0.59
N ILE A 110 -22.48 -19.65 -0.78
CA ILE A 110 -21.56 -20.59 -0.11
C ILE A 110 -20.86 -19.81 1.01
N ALA A 111 -20.78 -20.39 2.19
CA ALA A 111 -20.02 -19.80 3.29
C ALA A 111 -18.53 -19.79 2.95
N GLY A 112 -17.87 -18.65 3.15
CA GLY A 112 -16.43 -18.49 2.97
C GLY A 112 -15.82 -17.68 4.08
N SER A 113 -14.52 -17.80 4.25
CA SER A 113 -13.73 -16.95 5.15
C SER A 113 -12.61 -16.28 4.35
N VAL A 114 -12.20 -15.11 4.78
CA VAL A 114 -11.13 -14.34 4.15
C VAL A 114 -10.03 -14.06 5.15
N GLN A 115 -8.80 -14.14 4.69
CA GLN A 115 -7.64 -13.70 5.46
C GLN A 115 -7.19 -12.35 4.93
N ALA A 116 -6.82 -11.46 5.86
CA ALA A 116 -6.26 -10.17 5.50
C ALA A 116 -4.85 -10.34 4.89
N GLY A 117 -4.55 -9.52 3.89
CA GLY A 117 -3.21 -9.33 3.35
C GLY A 117 -2.60 -8.04 3.85
N SER A 118 -1.33 -7.79 3.51
CA SER A 118 -0.65 -6.52 3.80
C SER A 118 0.20 -6.05 2.64
N VAL A 119 0.28 -4.73 2.49
CA VAL A 119 1.18 -4.05 1.56
C VAL A 119 1.96 -3.01 2.33
N THR A 120 3.30 -3.04 2.23
CA THR A 120 4.20 -2.07 2.87
C THR A 120 4.71 -1.08 1.85
N ILE A 121 4.56 0.22 2.11
CA ILE A 121 5.24 1.29 1.39
C ILE A 121 6.50 1.66 2.18
N GLN A 122 7.68 1.49 1.56
CA GLN A 122 8.98 1.69 2.20
C GLN A 122 9.62 2.99 1.73
N ALA A 123 9.77 3.97 2.64
CA ALA A 123 10.49 5.20 2.38
C ALA A 123 10.98 5.87 3.67
N PRO A 124 12.04 6.70 3.62
CA PRO A 124 12.32 7.67 4.67
C PRO A 124 11.29 8.82 4.59
N LYS A 125 10.98 9.44 5.74
CA LYS A 125 10.11 10.62 5.78
C LYS A 125 10.59 11.61 6.82
N LEU A 126 11.02 12.79 6.37
CA LEU A 126 11.48 13.86 7.25
C LEU A 126 10.30 14.56 7.93
N GLN A 127 10.38 14.71 9.23
CA GLN A 127 9.58 15.63 10.03
C GLN A 127 10.47 16.67 10.71
N ILE A 128 10.15 17.95 10.52
CA ILE A 128 10.77 19.05 11.26
C ILE A 128 9.91 19.29 12.51
N VAL A 129 10.47 19.03 13.70
CA VAL A 129 9.72 19.10 14.95
C VAL A 129 9.52 20.56 15.40
N ASN A 130 10.57 21.39 15.25
CA ASN A 130 10.53 22.81 15.54
C ASN A 130 10.88 23.63 14.30
N SER A 131 9.87 24.05 13.54
CA SER A 131 10.03 24.77 12.27
C SER A 131 10.46 26.23 12.43
N GLN A 132 10.39 26.78 13.65
CA GLN A 132 10.83 28.13 13.99
C GLN A 132 11.82 28.10 15.14
N ILE A 133 12.92 28.85 14.99
CA ILE A 133 13.94 29.02 16.01
C ILE A 133 14.07 30.51 16.30
N ASP A 134 13.55 30.95 17.43
CA ASP A 134 13.69 32.34 17.89
C ASP A 134 14.91 32.48 18.77
N TYR A 135 15.85 33.32 18.38
CA TYR A 135 17.04 33.64 19.16
C TYR A 135 16.81 34.80 20.14
N GLY A 136 15.69 35.52 20.06
CA GLY A 136 15.42 36.71 20.87
C GLY A 136 16.41 37.84 20.59
N HIS A 137 16.69 38.65 21.61
CA HIS A 137 17.68 39.72 21.53
C HIS A 137 19.09 39.18 21.78
N ILE A 138 19.95 39.24 20.78
CA ILE A 138 21.33 38.79 20.83
C ILE A 138 22.26 40.03 20.92
N PRO A 139 23.15 40.17 21.94
CA PRO A 139 24.16 41.22 21.97
C PRO A 139 25.09 41.16 20.74
N ILE A 140 25.53 42.30 20.26
CA ILE A 140 26.49 42.42 19.15
C ILE A 140 27.77 41.65 19.52
N ARG A 141 28.29 40.85 18.56
CA ARG A 141 29.47 39.97 18.67
C ARG A 141 29.31 38.77 19.60
N ALA A 142 28.10 38.46 20.07
CA ALA A 142 27.83 37.25 20.83
C ALA A 142 27.49 36.10 19.85
N THR A 143 27.84 34.88 20.23
CA THR A 143 27.46 33.66 19.53
C THR A 143 26.48 32.84 20.35
N TYR A 144 25.38 32.46 19.77
CA TYR A 144 24.35 31.64 20.39
C TYR A 144 24.10 30.37 19.56
N THR A 145 23.80 29.27 20.26
CA THR A 145 23.44 28.01 19.61
C THR A 145 22.02 27.63 20.00
N LYS A 146 21.22 27.27 19.03
CA LYS A 146 19.90 26.66 19.19
C LYS A 146 19.86 25.35 18.38
N ASN A 147 19.02 24.42 18.78
CA ASN A 147 18.87 23.14 18.13
C ASN A 147 17.65 23.15 17.18
N LEU A 148 17.86 22.72 15.96
CA LEU A 148 16.80 22.28 15.05
C LEU A 148 16.59 20.78 15.30
N GLN A 149 15.35 20.40 15.58
CA GLN A 149 14.99 18.99 15.78
C GLN A 149 14.39 18.41 14.52
N LEU A 150 15.07 17.38 14.00
CA LEU A 150 14.65 16.60 12.85
C LEU A 150 14.32 15.19 13.31
N LYS A 151 13.27 14.61 12.76
CA LYS A 151 12.86 13.24 13.03
C LYS A 151 12.61 12.52 11.71
N ASN A 152 13.03 11.26 11.63
CA ASN A 152 12.57 10.34 10.62
C ASN A 152 11.27 9.69 11.12
N VAL A 153 10.16 9.87 10.37
CA VAL A 153 8.86 9.24 10.64
C VAL A 153 8.49 8.25 9.54
N GLY A 154 9.44 7.92 8.67
CA GLY A 154 9.36 6.84 7.70
C GLY A 154 9.85 5.52 8.29
N ASN A 155 9.90 4.49 7.46
CA ASN A 155 10.31 3.12 7.82
C ASN A 155 11.61 2.66 7.17
N LEU A 156 12.34 3.58 6.52
CA LEU A 156 13.72 3.39 6.05
C LEU A 156 14.61 4.50 6.62
N PRO A 157 15.93 4.28 6.79
CA PRO A 157 16.87 5.31 7.22
C PRO A 157 16.82 6.54 6.33
N LEU A 158 16.81 7.72 6.93
CA LEU A 158 16.82 9.03 6.26
C LEU A 158 18.23 9.60 6.27
N THR A 159 18.83 9.78 5.10
CA THR A 159 20.12 10.47 4.96
C THR A 159 19.88 11.90 4.49
N ILE A 160 20.39 12.87 5.24
CA ILE A 160 20.44 14.29 4.89
C ILE A 160 21.85 14.58 4.42
N GLU A 161 22.02 14.88 3.13
CA GLU A 161 23.32 15.08 2.52
C GLU A 161 23.83 16.50 2.69
N ASN A 162 22.94 17.49 2.85
CA ASN A 162 23.35 18.87 2.99
C ASN A 162 22.30 19.70 3.75
N ILE A 163 22.77 20.47 4.72
CA ILE A 163 22.01 21.49 5.44
C ILE A 163 22.68 22.84 5.16
N THR A 164 21.98 23.74 4.49
CA THR A 164 22.44 25.07 4.15
C THR A 164 21.55 26.15 4.76
N THR A 165 22.07 27.37 4.88
CA THR A 165 21.32 28.55 5.26
C THR A 165 21.43 29.61 4.20
N THR A 166 20.39 30.44 4.06
CA THR A 166 20.39 31.58 3.13
C THR A 166 21.05 32.80 3.69
N ASP A 167 21.19 32.88 5.02
CA ASP A 167 21.84 33.99 5.72
C ASP A 167 23.16 33.49 6.34
N PRO A 168 24.32 34.12 6.02
CA PRO A 168 25.64 33.71 6.51
C PRO A 168 25.81 33.88 8.04
N LEU A 169 24.94 34.60 8.72
CA LEU A 169 24.94 34.69 10.17
C LEU A 169 24.49 33.41 10.86
N PHE A 170 23.77 32.54 10.16
CA PHE A 170 23.34 31.24 10.67
C PHE A 170 24.22 30.15 10.09
N VAL A 171 25.05 29.54 10.93
CA VAL A 171 25.98 28.50 10.50
C VAL A 171 25.59 27.16 11.10
N PRO A 172 25.18 26.15 10.30
CA PRO A 172 24.94 24.81 10.81
C PRO A 172 26.23 24.20 11.33
N LYS A 173 26.22 23.62 12.54
CA LYS A 173 27.37 22.88 13.06
C LYS A 173 27.51 21.51 12.42
N GLN A 174 26.42 20.94 11.92
CA GLN A 174 26.35 19.67 11.22
C GLN A 174 25.59 19.89 9.93
N THR A 175 26.19 19.47 8.82
CA THR A 175 25.61 19.64 7.47
C THR A 175 25.11 18.33 6.88
N THR A 176 25.52 17.20 7.44
CA THR A 176 25.10 15.86 6.98
C THR A 176 24.74 15.02 8.19
N LEU A 177 23.69 14.22 8.11
CA LEU A 177 23.35 13.23 9.14
C LEU A 177 22.47 12.13 8.56
N THR A 178 22.52 10.95 9.23
CA THR A 178 21.57 9.86 9.01
C THR A 178 20.72 9.70 10.25
N ILE A 179 19.40 9.56 10.07
CA ILE A 179 18.43 9.34 11.14
C ILE A 179 17.78 7.98 10.87
N GLU A 180 17.95 7.03 11.77
CA GLU A 180 17.31 5.71 11.67
C GLU A 180 15.78 5.81 11.71
N ALA A 181 15.10 4.71 11.26
CA ALA A 181 13.64 4.63 11.21
C ALA A 181 13.00 4.49 12.61
#